data_190535bc1776abf77161a7a371711632
#
_entry.id   190535bc1776abf77161a7a371711632
#
_cell.length_a   1.000
_cell.length_b   1.000
_cell.length_c   1.000
_cell.angle_alpha   90.00
_cell.angle_beta   90.00
_cell.angle_gamma   90.00
#
_symmetry.space_group_name_H-M   'P 1'
#
loop_
_entity.id
_entity.type
_entity.pdbx_description
1 polymer ?
#
loop_
_entity_poly.entity_id
_entity_poly.type
_entity_poly.pdbx_seq_one_letter_code
_entity_poly.pdbx_strand_id
1 'polypeptide(L)'
;MNKWTFPTQIYAGPDSLNRLTEFNNESILIICDPFLKDSPSLTYVIGLMDSKNKVTIYTDVVPDPPITHVVKGIEFMEGIKPTVIIAIGGGSCIDMSKGIAYFGRKLKHMDIKSFIAVPTTSGTGSEVTSF
;
A
#
# COMPACT_ATOMS: atom_id res chain seq x y z
N MET A 1 20.40 -10.86 6.76
CA MET A 1 19.42 -11.04 5.73
C MET A 1 18.06 -10.51 6.11
N ASN A 2 17.46 -9.83 5.23
CA ASN A 2 16.16 -9.23 5.47
C ASN A 2 15.05 -10.27 5.44
N LYS A 3 14.14 -10.23 6.41
CA LYS A 3 12.99 -11.11 6.42
C LYS A 3 12.01 -10.79 5.30
N TRP A 4 12.01 -9.55 4.87
CA TRP A 4 11.10 -9.09 3.82
C TRP A 4 11.74 -9.40 2.48
N THR A 5 11.41 -10.56 1.93
CA THR A 5 12.13 -11.08 0.77
C THR A 5 11.51 -10.72 -0.57
N PHE A 6 10.38 -10.03 -0.57
CA PHE A 6 9.80 -9.59 -1.83
C PHE A 6 10.23 -8.15 -2.13
N PRO A 7 10.21 -7.77 -3.41
CA PRO A 7 10.69 -6.45 -3.79
C PRO A 7 9.88 -5.34 -3.14
N THR A 8 10.56 -4.35 -2.60
CA THR A 8 9.94 -3.16 -2.06
C THR A 8 10.54 -1.97 -2.77
N GLN A 9 9.69 -1.14 -3.36
CA GLN A 9 10.12 0.05 -4.06
C GLN A 9 9.59 1.26 -3.32
N ILE A 10 10.48 2.20 -3.03
CA ILE A 10 10.11 3.44 -2.36
C ILE A 10 10.25 4.57 -3.36
N TYR A 11 9.15 5.23 -3.65
CA TYR A 11 9.14 6.36 -4.56
C TYR A 11 9.23 7.66 -3.79
N ALA A 12 10.12 8.52 -4.24
CA ALA A 12 10.31 9.84 -3.65
C ALA A 12 10.33 10.86 -4.77
N GLY A 13 9.57 11.93 -4.61
CA GLY A 13 9.46 12.96 -5.62
C GLY A 13 8.30 12.75 -6.56
N PRO A 14 7.82 13.84 -7.17
CA PRO A 14 6.62 13.76 -8.02
C PRO A 14 6.79 12.85 -9.23
N ASP A 15 7.95 12.88 -9.86
CA ASP A 15 8.17 12.10 -11.07
C ASP A 15 8.20 10.60 -10.81
N SER A 16 8.59 10.22 -9.60
CA SER A 16 8.67 8.81 -9.25
C SER A 16 7.29 8.14 -9.22
N LEU A 17 6.26 8.91 -8.88
CA LEU A 17 4.91 8.39 -8.83
C LEU A 17 4.37 8.05 -10.21
N ASN A 18 4.94 8.62 -11.25
CA ASN A 18 4.51 8.31 -12.61
C ASN A 18 4.72 6.84 -12.96
N ARG A 19 5.58 6.15 -12.24
CA ARG A 19 5.78 4.73 -12.45
C ARG A 19 4.52 3.91 -12.14
N LEU A 20 3.62 4.46 -11.36
CA LEU A 20 2.35 3.80 -11.09
C LEU A 20 1.50 3.66 -12.34
N THR A 21 1.76 4.47 -13.35
CA THR A 21 1.05 4.39 -14.62
C THR A 21 1.34 3.10 -15.38
N GLU A 22 2.39 2.38 -14.97
CA GLU A 22 2.77 1.14 -15.64
C GLU A 22 1.90 -0.04 -15.26
N PHE A 23 1.16 0.05 -14.16
CA PHE A 23 0.28 -1.04 -13.76
C PHE A 23 -0.96 -1.08 -14.65
N ASN A 24 -1.29 -2.26 -15.13
CA ASN A 24 -2.42 -2.45 -16.02
C ASN A 24 -3.04 -3.82 -15.76
N ASN A 25 -4.34 -3.86 -15.58
CA ASN A 25 -5.07 -5.09 -15.30
C ASN A 25 -4.61 -5.78 -14.02
N GLU A 26 -4.17 -5.00 -13.05
CA GLU A 26 -3.74 -5.53 -11.76
C GLU A 26 -4.83 -5.35 -10.71
N SER A 27 -4.79 -6.20 -9.70
CA SER A 27 -5.61 -6.01 -8.50
C SER A 27 -4.75 -5.27 -7.49
N ILE A 28 -5.08 -4.01 -7.25
CA ILE A 28 -4.26 -3.11 -6.43
C ILE A 28 -4.94 -2.87 -5.10
N LEU A 29 -4.23 -3.16 -4.02
CA LEU A 29 -4.69 -2.84 -2.68
C LEU A 29 -3.87 -1.65 -2.18
N ILE A 30 -4.56 -0.55 -1.90
CA ILE A 30 -3.93 0.63 -1.29
C ILE A 30 -4.21 0.58 0.20
N ILE A 31 -3.14 0.53 1.00
CA ILE A 31 -3.25 0.61 2.45
C ILE A 31 -2.75 1.99 2.86
N CYS A 32 -3.60 2.77 3.51
CA CYS A 32 -3.22 4.12 3.87
C CYS A 32 -3.77 4.50 5.24
N ASP A 33 -3.16 5.52 5.84
CA ASP A 33 -3.67 6.07 7.08
C ASP A 33 -5.11 6.57 6.88
N PRO A 34 -5.97 6.44 7.91
CA PRO A 34 -7.38 6.82 7.77
C PRO A 34 -7.59 8.24 7.32
N PHE A 35 -6.74 9.17 7.76
CA PHE A 35 -6.92 10.58 7.41
C PHE A 35 -6.61 10.87 5.93
N LEU A 36 -6.02 9.91 5.22
CA LEU A 36 -5.73 10.08 3.80
C LEU A 36 -6.86 9.59 2.90
N LYS A 37 -7.87 8.93 3.46
CA LYS A 37 -8.88 8.21 2.66
C LYS A 37 -9.54 9.07 1.60
N ASP A 38 -9.94 10.29 1.93
CA ASP A 38 -10.60 11.17 0.99
C ASP A 38 -9.73 12.36 0.62
N SER A 39 -8.41 12.20 0.77
CA SER A 39 -7.49 13.30 0.52
C SER A 39 -7.25 13.50 -0.97
N PRO A 40 -6.90 14.74 -1.36
CA PRO A 40 -6.49 14.98 -2.75
C PRO A 40 -5.29 14.15 -3.16
N SER A 41 -4.38 13.86 -2.22
CA SER A 41 -3.20 13.06 -2.52
C SER A 41 -3.56 11.64 -2.94
N LEU A 42 -4.51 11.03 -2.25
CA LEU A 42 -4.95 9.70 -2.61
C LEU A 42 -5.64 9.71 -3.97
N THR A 43 -6.49 10.71 -4.20
CA THR A 43 -7.15 10.87 -5.48
C THR A 43 -6.14 11.01 -6.61
N TYR A 44 -5.07 11.78 -6.36
CA TYR A 44 -4.01 11.95 -7.33
C TYR A 44 -3.33 10.62 -7.67
N VAL A 45 -2.98 9.84 -6.64
CA VAL A 45 -2.33 8.55 -6.83
C VAL A 45 -3.21 7.60 -7.64
N ILE A 46 -4.49 7.52 -7.28
CA ILE A 46 -5.42 6.65 -8.00
C ILE A 46 -5.56 7.10 -9.45
N GLY A 47 -5.57 8.40 -9.68
CA GLY A 47 -5.70 8.95 -11.02
C GLY A 47 -4.50 8.66 -11.92
N LEU A 48 -3.34 8.33 -11.34
CA LEU A 48 -2.17 7.97 -12.13
C LEU A 48 -2.26 6.57 -12.70
N MET A 49 -3.13 5.73 -12.14
CA MET A 49 -3.20 4.33 -12.54
C MET A 49 -4.28 4.10 -13.57
N ASP A 50 -4.02 3.14 -14.47
CA ASP A 50 -4.95 2.79 -15.52
C ASP A 50 -6.29 2.34 -14.93
N SER A 51 -7.39 2.77 -15.54
CA SER A 51 -8.72 2.44 -15.05
C SER A 51 -9.06 0.95 -15.16
N LYS A 52 -8.26 0.18 -15.88
CA LYS A 52 -8.44 -1.26 -15.96
C LYS A 52 -7.96 -1.99 -14.72
N ASN A 53 -7.22 -1.30 -13.85
CA ASN A 53 -6.84 -1.88 -12.58
C ASN A 53 -8.03 -1.89 -11.64
N LYS A 54 -8.13 -2.95 -10.83
CA LYS A 54 -9.11 -2.98 -9.76
C LYS A 54 -8.44 -2.42 -8.51
N VAL A 55 -8.94 -1.31 -8.01
CA VAL A 55 -8.34 -0.63 -6.85
C VAL A 55 -9.24 -0.78 -5.64
N THR A 56 -8.68 -1.26 -4.54
CA THR A 56 -9.37 -1.37 -3.26
C THR A 56 -8.56 -0.62 -2.21
N ILE A 57 -9.23 0.08 -1.31
CA ILE A 57 -8.58 0.90 -0.29
C ILE A 57 -8.85 0.30 1.09
N TYR A 58 -7.80 0.15 1.88
CA TYR A 58 -7.88 -0.35 3.25
C TYR A 58 -7.25 0.67 4.18
N THR A 59 -8.00 1.11 5.18
CA THR A 59 -7.54 2.18 6.06
C THR A 59 -7.48 1.77 7.53
N ASP A 60 -7.72 0.51 7.84
CA ASP A 60 -7.74 0.07 9.23
C ASP A 60 -6.32 -0.20 9.74
N VAL A 61 -5.52 0.86 9.78
CA VAL A 61 -4.13 0.80 10.25
C VAL A 61 -4.01 1.56 11.56
N VAL A 62 -3.23 1.01 12.48
CA VAL A 62 -3.01 1.62 13.79
C VAL A 62 -1.53 1.50 14.16
N PRO A 63 -1.00 2.42 14.99
CA PRO A 63 0.37 2.27 15.50
C PRO A 63 0.46 1.03 16.39
N ASP A 64 1.62 0.36 16.36
CA ASP A 64 1.85 -0.82 17.18
C ASP A 64 0.68 -1.79 17.16
N PRO A 65 0.29 -2.30 15.99
CA PRO A 65 -0.92 -3.10 15.91
C PRO A 65 -0.79 -4.41 16.67
N PRO A 66 -1.84 -4.81 17.42
CA PRO A 66 -1.86 -6.15 17.98
C PRO A 66 -1.93 -7.17 16.86
N ILE A 67 -1.51 -8.39 17.16
CA ILE A 67 -1.48 -9.45 16.13
C ILE A 67 -2.86 -9.68 15.52
N THR A 68 -3.92 -9.56 16.34
CA THR A 68 -5.28 -9.74 15.83
C THR A 68 -5.63 -8.71 14.77
N HIS A 69 -5.08 -7.51 14.87
CA HIS A 69 -5.32 -6.45 13.92
C HIS A 69 -4.62 -6.74 12.58
N VAL A 70 -3.40 -7.26 12.69
CA VAL A 70 -2.65 -7.66 11.49
C VAL A 70 -3.37 -8.81 10.78
N VAL A 71 -3.87 -9.78 11.56
CA VAL A 71 -4.63 -10.91 11.00
C VAL A 71 -5.88 -10.42 10.28
N LYS A 72 -6.56 -9.42 10.83
CA LYS A 72 -7.73 -8.83 10.16
C LYS A 72 -7.36 -8.29 8.78
N GLY A 73 -6.21 -7.61 8.70
CA GLY A 73 -5.75 -7.09 7.42
C GLY A 73 -5.44 -8.18 6.42
N ILE A 74 -4.85 -9.28 6.89
CA ILE A 74 -4.54 -10.42 6.03
C ILE A 74 -5.83 -11.05 5.52
N GLU A 75 -6.82 -11.19 6.38
CA GLU A 75 -8.10 -11.75 5.98
C GLU A 75 -8.81 -10.89 4.95
N PHE A 76 -8.77 -9.58 5.16
CA PHE A 76 -9.33 -8.66 4.18
C PHE A 76 -8.63 -8.82 2.83
N MET A 77 -7.31 -8.86 2.86
CA MET A 77 -6.49 -8.99 1.67
C MET A 77 -6.77 -10.32 0.96
N GLU A 78 -6.99 -11.36 1.72
CA GLU A 78 -7.26 -12.68 1.15
C GLU A 78 -8.51 -12.67 0.28
N GLY A 79 -9.51 -11.90 0.67
CA GLY A 79 -10.72 -11.76 -0.12
C GLY A 79 -10.53 -10.94 -1.39
N ILE A 80 -9.54 -10.05 -1.39
CA ILE A 80 -9.26 -9.18 -2.54
C ILE A 80 -8.31 -9.84 -3.53
N LYS A 81 -7.38 -10.62 -3.04
CA LYS A 81 -6.32 -11.27 -3.85
C LYS A 81 -5.52 -10.25 -4.65
N PRO A 82 -4.88 -9.30 -3.98
CA PRO A 82 -4.14 -8.27 -4.70
C PRO A 82 -2.88 -8.81 -5.34
N THR A 83 -2.50 -8.23 -6.46
CA THR A 83 -1.23 -8.50 -7.12
C THR A 83 -0.22 -7.39 -6.85
N VAL A 84 -0.71 -6.21 -6.46
CA VAL A 84 0.13 -5.06 -6.11
C VAL A 84 -0.41 -4.46 -4.82
N ILE A 85 0.49 -4.13 -3.90
CA ILE A 85 0.12 -3.42 -2.68
C ILE A 85 0.85 -2.07 -2.68
N ILE A 86 0.10 -1.01 -2.46
CA ILE A 86 0.65 0.33 -2.33
C ILE A 86 0.35 0.82 -0.92
N ALA A 87 1.39 1.09 -0.14
CA ALA A 87 1.24 1.59 1.22
C ALA A 87 1.55 3.08 1.22
N ILE A 88 0.58 3.90 1.60
CA ILE A 88 0.72 5.35 1.60
C ILE A 88 0.49 5.85 3.02
N GLY A 89 1.50 6.46 3.60
CA GLY A 89 1.35 6.98 4.96
C GLY A 89 2.67 7.09 5.68
N GLY A 90 2.59 7.17 7.00
CA GLY A 90 3.76 7.23 7.83
C GLY A 90 4.39 5.87 8.06
N GLY A 91 5.44 5.85 8.89
CA GLY A 91 6.16 4.63 9.17
C GLY A 91 5.31 3.50 9.70
N SER A 92 4.37 3.80 10.61
CA SER A 92 3.50 2.77 11.18
C SER A 92 2.64 2.12 10.12
N CYS A 93 2.10 2.91 9.21
CA CYS A 93 1.27 2.39 8.12
C CYS A 93 2.09 1.49 7.20
N ILE A 94 3.27 1.95 6.83
CA ILE A 94 4.14 1.20 5.92
C ILE A 94 4.59 -0.10 6.57
N ASP A 95 4.98 -0.06 7.85
CA ASP A 95 5.41 -1.26 8.55
C ASP A 95 4.30 -2.28 8.70
N MET A 96 3.10 -1.83 9.06
CA MET A 96 1.96 -2.73 9.16
C MET A 96 1.64 -3.35 7.80
N SER A 97 1.70 -2.54 6.75
CA SER A 97 1.43 -3.01 5.40
C SER A 97 2.45 -4.06 4.95
N LYS A 98 3.72 -3.87 5.30
CA LYS A 98 4.75 -4.86 5.01
C LYS A 98 4.46 -6.18 5.71
N GLY A 99 4.02 -6.10 6.98
CA GLY A 99 3.67 -7.30 7.73
C GLY A 99 2.52 -8.06 7.09
N ILE A 100 1.47 -7.33 6.72
CA ILE A 100 0.31 -7.93 6.07
C ILE A 100 0.73 -8.59 4.76
N ALA A 101 1.52 -7.91 3.95
CA ALA A 101 1.95 -8.44 2.67
C ALA A 101 2.85 -9.67 2.84
N TYR A 102 3.81 -9.58 3.77
CA TYR A 102 4.73 -10.67 4.00
C TYR A 102 4.01 -11.94 4.45
N PHE A 103 3.17 -11.82 5.47
CA PHE A 103 2.46 -12.99 5.98
C PHE A 103 1.40 -13.49 5.02
N GLY A 104 0.79 -12.60 4.25
CA GLY A 104 -0.14 -13.01 3.21
C GLY A 104 0.53 -13.89 2.18
N ARG A 105 1.72 -13.49 1.72
CA ARG A 105 2.48 -14.32 0.78
C ARG A 105 2.91 -15.62 1.41
N LYS A 106 3.42 -15.58 2.64
CA LYS A 106 3.99 -16.75 3.27
C LYS A 106 2.93 -17.75 3.73
N LEU A 107 1.86 -17.27 4.34
CA LEU A 107 0.88 -18.13 4.97
C LEU A 107 -0.31 -18.44 4.07
N LYS A 108 -0.65 -17.56 3.16
CA LYS A 108 -1.82 -17.72 2.28
C LYS A 108 -1.44 -17.90 0.82
N HIS A 109 -0.15 -17.96 0.53
CA HIS A 109 0.36 -18.20 -0.82
C HIS A 109 -0.17 -17.18 -1.85
N MET A 110 -0.33 -15.94 -1.44
CA MET A 110 -0.82 -14.90 -2.33
C MET A 110 0.21 -14.50 -3.36
N ASP A 111 -0.25 -14.19 -4.57
CA ASP A 111 0.62 -13.82 -5.68
C ASP A 111 0.80 -12.30 -5.73
N ILE A 112 1.48 -11.75 -4.74
CA ILE A 112 1.77 -10.32 -4.69
C ILE A 112 3.07 -10.06 -5.43
N LYS A 113 2.97 -9.38 -6.56
CA LYS A 113 4.11 -9.14 -7.44
C LYS A 113 4.97 -7.96 -6.98
N SER A 114 4.34 -6.94 -6.43
CA SER A 114 5.04 -5.71 -6.07
C SER A 114 4.47 -5.11 -4.80
N PHE A 115 5.34 -4.52 -4.01
CA PHE A 115 4.97 -3.75 -2.85
C PHE A 115 5.62 -2.38 -2.99
N ILE A 116 4.82 -1.32 -3.01
CA ILE A 116 5.30 0.03 -3.20
C ILE A 116 4.97 0.85 -1.97
N ALA A 117 5.99 1.44 -1.36
CA ALA A 117 5.81 2.31 -0.21
C ALA A 117 5.90 3.76 -0.66
N VAL A 118 4.91 4.55 -0.30
CA VAL A 118 4.87 5.99 -0.58
C VAL A 118 4.82 6.69 0.77
N PRO A 119 5.97 7.01 1.36
CA PRO A 119 5.97 7.63 2.68
C PRO A 119 5.44 9.05 2.62
N THR A 120 4.67 9.42 3.65
CA THR A 120 4.22 10.77 3.84
C THR A 120 4.76 11.28 5.16
N THR A 121 4.89 12.57 5.28
CA THR A 121 5.27 13.12 6.57
C THR A 121 4.03 13.58 7.31
N SER A 122 4.20 13.74 8.58
CA SER A 122 3.20 14.04 9.59
C SER A 122 1.98 14.82 9.08
N GLY A 123 1.01 14.12 8.63
CA GLY A 123 -0.32 14.68 8.55
C GLY A 123 -0.66 15.51 7.34
N THR A 124 0.27 15.83 6.48
CA THR A 124 -0.12 16.54 5.26
C THR A 124 -0.07 15.57 4.11
N GLY A 125 -1.19 15.25 3.52
CA GLY A 125 -1.22 14.36 2.39
C GLY A 125 -0.46 14.89 1.17
N SER A 126 -0.11 16.17 1.16
CA SER A 126 0.59 16.76 0.04
C SER A 126 1.99 16.15 -0.16
N GLU A 127 2.56 15.58 0.87
CA GLU A 127 3.89 14.98 0.78
C GLU A 127 3.95 13.79 -0.15
N VAL A 128 2.81 13.19 -0.45
CA VAL A 128 2.76 12.08 -1.40
C VAL A 128 3.31 12.48 -2.74
N THR A 129 3.15 13.72 -3.13
CA THR A 129 3.56 14.21 -4.43
C THR A 129 4.77 15.12 -4.41
N SER A 130 5.35 15.36 -3.25
CA SER A 130 6.38 16.40 -3.11
C SER A 130 7.61 15.97 -2.34
N PHE A 131 7.92 14.75 -2.33
CA PHE A 131 9.13 14.29 -1.65
C PHE A 131 10.36 15.04 -2.08
#